data_faac56e6709553bf7c8fa1fba91e8b97
#
_entry.id   faac56e6709553bf7c8fa1fba91e8b97
#
_cell.length_a   1.000
_cell.length_b   1.000
_cell.length_c   1.000
_cell.angle_alpha   90.00
_cell.angle_beta   90.00
_cell.angle_gamma   90.00
#
_symmetry.space_group_name_H-M   'P 1'
#
loop_
_entity.id
_entity.type
_entity.pdbx_description
1 polymer ?
#
loop_
_entity_poly.entity_id
_entity_poly.type
_entity_poly.pdbx_seq_one_letter_code
_entity_poly.pdbx_strand_id
1 'polypeptide(L)'
;MSKTNKSIVTPPTEFSRNEHGLISSGLISYVFNEDGSVDWRKMVRPEFLKPNRQKTQETDLDKLRDDQLIILLGGLKYLAQVRGYSSVTYDVVKATREQTVAKCSITWIPNYETERREIVFEAIAGASLDNTNDFGQVYLPEMAENRAFGRCIRNFLKINIVSQDELGPNKGYTTPKETPTEEIPEKSVKDSSPAAMLRRVMEQKNVTFSSIKDKLINEGYKKADRMDKVEDLPKTKIFELLG
;
A
#
# COMPACT_ATOMS: atom_id res chain seq x y z
N MET A 1 -20.45 8.16 49.61
CA MET A 1 -19.55 7.65 48.53
C MET A 1 -20.29 6.53 47.82
N SER A 2 -20.92 6.84 46.71
CA SER A 2 -21.71 5.88 45.92
C SER A 2 -20.75 5.03 45.07
N LYS A 3 -20.71 3.74 45.31
CA LYS A 3 -20.00 2.76 44.49
C LYS A 3 -20.79 2.57 43.19
N THR A 4 -20.35 3.10 42.13
CA THR A 4 -20.83 2.85 40.77
C THR A 4 -20.58 1.36 40.46
N ASN A 5 -21.64 0.52 40.50
CA ASN A 5 -21.61 -0.82 39.97
C ASN A 5 -21.30 -0.73 38.46
N LYS A 6 -20.05 -1.02 38.07
CA LYS A 6 -19.74 -1.34 36.66
C LYS A 6 -20.47 -2.66 36.36
N SER A 7 -21.57 -2.58 35.60
CA SER A 7 -22.19 -3.76 35.01
C SER A 7 -21.13 -4.46 34.19
N ILE A 8 -20.72 -5.65 34.60
CA ILE A 8 -19.89 -6.54 33.78
C ILE A 8 -20.79 -6.93 32.60
N VAL A 9 -20.57 -6.36 31.45
CA VAL A 9 -21.20 -6.81 30.21
C VAL A 9 -20.61 -8.19 29.92
N THR A 10 -21.40 -9.23 30.22
CA THR A 10 -21.07 -10.59 29.82
C THR A 10 -21.04 -10.59 28.28
N PRO A 11 -19.94 -10.93 27.64
CA PRO A 11 -19.91 -11.00 26.16
C PRO A 11 -21.01 -12.01 25.74
N PRO A 12 -21.69 -11.76 24.60
CA PRO A 12 -22.70 -12.69 24.11
C PRO A 12 -22.04 -14.06 23.93
N THR A 13 -22.56 -15.03 24.63
CA THR A 13 -21.96 -16.35 24.86
C THR A 13 -21.89 -17.22 23.61
N GLU A 14 -22.48 -16.80 22.49
CA GLU A 14 -22.47 -17.61 21.27
C GLU A 14 -22.52 -16.74 20.02
N PHE A 15 -21.40 -16.62 19.33
CA PHE A 15 -21.40 -16.46 17.88
C PHE A 15 -21.79 -17.83 17.27
N SER A 16 -23.02 -18.28 17.52
CA SER A 16 -23.52 -19.51 16.94
C SER A 16 -23.65 -19.33 15.43
N ARG A 17 -23.22 -20.33 14.69
CA ARG A 17 -23.44 -20.37 13.23
C ARG A 17 -24.61 -21.30 12.97
N ASN A 18 -25.45 -20.91 12.01
CA ASN A 18 -26.57 -21.71 11.55
C ASN A 18 -26.09 -22.92 10.73
N GLU A 19 -27.04 -23.70 10.24
CA GLU A 19 -26.77 -24.86 9.37
C GLU A 19 -26.00 -24.53 8.08
N HIS A 20 -26.05 -23.28 7.63
CA HIS A 20 -25.28 -22.80 6.47
C HIS A 20 -23.88 -22.33 6.83
N GLY A 21 -23.50 -22.33 8.11
CA GLY A 21 -22.23 -21.84 8.61
C GLY A 21 -22.16 -20.31 8.72
N LEU A 22 -23.29 -19.61 8.58
CA LEU A 22 -23.42 -18.17 8.75
C LEU A 22 -23.71 -17.82 10.21
N ILE A 23 -23.20 -16.67 10.70
CA ILE A 23 -23.47 -16.20 12.06
C ILE A 23 -24.96 -15.92 12.23
N SER A 24 -25.57 -16.54 13.23
CA SER A 24 -27.02 -16.46 13.50
C SER A 24 -27.41 -15.22 14.31
N SER A 25 -26.44 -14.43 14.79
CA SER A 25 -26.76 -13.26 15.61
C SER A 25 -27.48 -12.21 14.76
N GLY A 26 -28.57 -11.64 15.23
CA GLY A 26 -29.30 -10.55 14.57
C GLY A 26 -28.49 -9.25 14.37
N LEU A 27 -27.21 -9.28 14.73
CA LEU A 27 -26.26 -8.18 14.53
C LEU A 27 -25.69 -8.11 13.11
N ILE A 28 -25.83 -9.19 12.32
CA ILE A 28 -25.30 -9.25 10.96
C ILE A 28 -26.45 -9.48 9.97
N SER A 29 -26.72 -8.46 9.15
CA SER A 29 -27.64 -8.59 8.02
C SER A 29 -26.85 -9.00 6.79
N TYR A 30 -27.02 -10.25 6.34
CA TYR A 30 -26.40 -10.72 5.12
C TYR A 30 -27.12 -10.21 3.88
N VAL A 31 -26.37 -9.84 2.87
CA VAL A 31 -26.87 -9.55 1.53
C VAL A 31 -26.55 -10.74 0.65
N PHE A 32 -27.55 -11.23 -0.09
CA PHE A 32 -27.41 -12.40 -0.95
C PHE A 32 -27.51 -12.02 -2.44
N ASN A 33 -26.79 -12.74 -3.26
CA ASN A 33 -26.94 -12.76 -4.69
C ASN A 33 -28.17 -13.57 -5.10
N GLU A 34 -28.55 -13.48 -6.39
CA GLU A 34 -29.68 -14.25 -6.95
C GLU A 34 -29.52 -15.77 -6.84
N ASP A 35 -28.26 -16.25 -6.83
CA ASP A 35 -27.91 -17.66 -6.69
C ASP A 35 -27.92 -18.15 -5.22
N GLY A 36 -28.24 -17.29 -4.27
CA GLY A 36 -28.27 -17.58 -2.84
C GLY A 36 -26.90 -17.50 -2.14
N SER A 37 -25.84 -17.17 -2.87
CA SER A 37 -24.53 -16.91 -2.26
C SER A 37 -24.49 -15.54 -1.55
N VAL A 38 -23.65 -15.38 -0.52
CA VAL A 38 -23.45 -14.08 0.13
C VAL A 38 -22.76 -13.11 -0.84
N ASP A 39 -23.34 -11.93 -1.00
CA ASP A 39 -22.70 -10.82 -1.73
C ASP A 39 -21.68 -10.13 -0.79
N TRP A 40 -20.49 -10.70 -0.69
CA TRP A 40 -19.44 -10.17 0.18
C TRP A 40 -19.02 -8.75 -0.18
N ARG A 41 -19.19 -8.35 -1.45
CA ARG A 41 -18.93 -7.00 -1.89
C ARG A 41 -19.89 -6.00 -1.22
N LYS A 42 -21.18 -6.32 -1.15
CA LYS A 42 -22.18 -5.49 -0.48
C LYS A 42 -22.14 -5.57 1.03
N MET A 43 -21.45 -6.58 1.58
CA MET A 43 -21.18 -6.68 3.03
C MET A 43 -20.07 -5.75 3.50
N VAL A 44 -19.32 -5.10 2.60
CA VAL A 44 -18.31 -4.10 2.97
C VAL A 44 -19.00 -2.86 3.51
N ARG A 45 -18.74 -2.51 4.76
CA ARG A 45 -19.33 -1.32 5.39
C ARG A 45 -18.76 -0.03 4.78
N PRO A 46 -19.58 1.01 4.56
CA PRO A 46 -19.15 2.26 3.93
C PRO A 46 -17.96 2.92 4.61
N GLU A 47 -17.83 2.84 5.95
CA GLU A 47 -16.72 3.41 6.70
C GLU A 47 -15.34 2.80 6.34
N PHE A 48 -15.33 1.63 5.72
CA PHE A 48 -14.12 0.98 5.21
C PHE A 48 -13.87 1.19 3.72
N LEU A 49 -14.68 2.01 3.06
CA LEU A 49 -14.49 2.36 1.65
C LEU A 49 -14.01 3.81 1.52
N LYS A 50 -13.13 4.02 0.56
CA LYS A 50 -12.66 5.36 0.18
C LYS A 50 -12.59 5.48 -1.33
N PRO A 51 -12.86 6.68 -1.90
CA PRO A 51 -12.58 6.95 -3.30
C PRO A 51 -11.10 6.81 -3.63
N ASN A 52 -10.78 6.15 -4.72
CA ASN A 52 -9.42 6.11 -5.26
C ASN A 52 -9.11 7.43 -5.98
N ARG A 53 -8.41 8.34 -5.30
CA ARG A 53 -8.09 9.68 -5.81
C ARG A 53 -7.16 9.69 -7.02
N GLN A 54 -6.57 8.56 -7.37
CA GLN A 54 -5.83 8.40 -8.62
C GLN A 54 -6.76 8.22 -9.83
N LYS A 55 -8.00 7.76 -9.59
CA LYS A 55 -8.95 7.41 -10.65
C LYS A 55 -10.19 8.28 -10.70
N THR A 56 -10.54 8.98 -9.61
CA THR A 56 -11.76 9.76 -9.53
C THR A 56 -11.66 10.96 -8.59
N GLN A 57 -12.40 12.01 -8.91
CA GLN A 57 -12.65 13.16 -8.03
C GLN A 57 -14.01 13.07 -7.33
N GLU A 58 -14.87 12.11 -7.74
CA GLU A 58 -16.18 11.88 -7.09
C GLU A 58 -15.98 11.46 -5.62
N THR A 59 -16.81 11.98 -4.73
CA THR A 59 -16.79 11.71 -3.30
C THR A 59 -17.91 10.80 -2.84
N ASP A 60 -18.99 10.74 -3.61
CA ASP A 60 -20.16 9.92 -3.33
C ASP A 60 -19.83 8.45 -3.66
N LEU A 61 -19.74 7.63 -2.62
CA LEU A 61 -19.34 6.22 -2.75
C LEU A 61 -20.34 5.40 -3.58
N ASP A 62 -21.63 5.78 -3.56
CA ASP A 62 -22.69 5.06 -4.26
C ASP A 62 -22.63 5.24 -5.78
N LYS A 63 -21.93 6.27 -6.24
CA LYS A 63 -21.70 6.54 -7.67
C LYS A 63 -20.42 5.92 -8.21
N LEU A 64 -19.60 5.33 -7.33
CA LEU A 64 -18.29 4.82 -7.71
C LEU A 64 -18.35 3.33 -8.06
N ARG A 65 -17.67 2.96 -9.14
CA ARG A 65 -17.42 1.57 -9.50
C ARG A 65 -16.30 1.00 -8.62
N ASP A 66 -16.22 -0.32 -8.52
CA ASP A 66 -15.22 -1.02 -7.71
C ASP A 66 -13.78 -0.64 -8.04
N ASP A 67 -13.47 -0.37 -9.31
CA ASP A 67 -12.14 0.07 -9.73
C ASP A 67 -11.79 1.50 -9.28
N GLN A 68 -12.79 2.29 -8.92
CA GLN A 68 -12.65 3.66 -8.40
C GLN A 68 -12.68 3.72 -6.85
N LEU A 69 -12.83 2.58 -6.19
CA LEU A 69 -12.84 2.45 -4.75
C LEU A 69 -11.54 1.85 -4.21
N ILE A 70 -11.31 2.07 -2.94
CA ILE A 70 -10.26 1.47 -2.13
C ILE A 70 -10.92 0.90 -0.88
N ILE A 71 -10.60 -0.35 -0.53
CA ILE A 71 -11.02 -0.95 0.74
C ILE A 71 -9.91 -0.85 1.77
N LEU A 72 -10.27 -0.47 3.00
CA LEU A 72 -9.34 -0.44 4.13
C LEU A 72 -9.14 -1.86 4.69
N LEU A 73 -7.95 -2.14 5.18
CA LEU A 73 -7.61 -3.43 5.80
C LEU A 73 -8.58 -3.83 6.92
N GLY A 74 -9.06 -2.85 7.71
CA GLY A 74 -10.05 -3.09 8.76
C GLY A 74 -11.35 -3.70 8.23
N GLY A 75 -11.80 -3.28 7.04
CA GLY A 75 -12.98 -3.84 6.38
C GLY A 75 -12.77 -5.30 5.96
N LEU A 76 -11.59 -5.62 5.42
CA LEU A 76 -11.24 -6.99 5.06
C LEU A 76 -11.13 -7.89 6.31
N LYS A 77 -10.52 -7.41 7.39
CA LYS A 77 -10.46 -8.12 8.68
C LYS A 77 -11.85 -8.40 9.22
N TYR A 78 -12.76 -7.43 9.16
CA TYR A 78 -14.15 -7.61 9.56
C TYR A 78 -14.84 -8.69 8.73
N LEU A 79 -14.73 -8.64 7.40
CA LEU A 79 -15.35 -9.66 6.54
C LEU A 79 -14.78 -11.06 6.79
N ALA A 80 -13.47 -11.18 7.01
CA ALA A 80 -12.84 -12.44 7.34
C ALA A 80 -13.40 -13.02 8.66
N GLN A 81 -13.59 -12.19 9.68
CA GLN A 81 -14.21 -12.61 10.96
C GLN A 81 -15.66 -13.04 10.77
N VAL A 82 -16.46 -12.30 9.99
CA VAL A 82 -17.85 -12.66 9.69
C VAL A 82 -17.92 -13.97 8.93
N ARG A 83 -17.08 -14.15 7.88
CA ARG A 83 -16.99 -15.41 7.13
C ARG A 83 -16.52 -16.56 8.02
N GLY A 84 -15.54 -16.31 8.85
CA GLY A 84 -14.93 -17.23 9.79
C GLY A 84 -13.76 -18.03 9.19
N TYR A 85 -12.69 -18.04 9.94
CA TYR A 85 -11.48 -18.82 9.66
C TYR A 85 -11.01 -19.50 10.95
N SER A 86 -10.30 -20.61 10.82
CA SER A 86 -9.72 -21.37 11.95
C SER A 86 -8.25 -21.00 12.17
N SER A 87 -7.54 -20.61 11.13
CA SER A 87 -6.14 -20.17 11.25
C SER A 87 -5.73 -19.18 10.17
N VAL A 88 -4.73 -18.37 10.50
CA VAL A 88 -3.97 -17.53 9.55
C VAL A 88 -2.50 -17.77 9.83
N THR A 89 -1.74 -18.10 8.80
CA THR A 89 -0.29 -18.28 8.88
C THR A 89 0.41 -17.46 7.81
N TYR A 90 1.64 -17.05 8.11
CA TYR A 90 2.48 -16.31 7.18
C TYR A 90 3.81 -17.02 7.01
N ASP A 91 4.25 -17.15 5.75
CA ASP A 91 5.57 -17.61 5.39
C ASP A 91 6.33 -16.46 4.73
N VAL A 92 7.48 -16.11 5.29
CA VAL A 92 8.37 -15.12 4.68
C VAL A 92 9.17 -15.79 3.58
N VAL A 93 8.76 -15.56 2.32
CA VAL A 93 9.40 -16.16 1.14
C VAL A 93 10.75 -15.51 0.84
N LYS A 94 10.84 -14.19 1.08
CA LYS A 94 12.06 -13.41 0.89
C LYS A 94 12.10 -12.25 1.87
N ALA A 95 13.24 -12.02 2.50
CA ALA A 95 13.49 -10.84 3.33
C ALA A 95 14.88 -10.28 3.06
N THR A 96 14.96 -9.02 2.65
CA THR A 96 16.17 -8.22 2.51
C THR A 96 15.92 -6.84 3.08
N ARG A 97 16.94 -5.99 3.13
CA ARG A 97 16.76 -4.57 3.53
C ARG A 97 15.89 -3.78 2.56
N GLU A 98 15.79 -4.22 1.32
CA GLU A 98 15.09 -3.50 0.24
C GLU A 98 13.74 -4.10 -0.10
N GLN A 99 13.49 -5.35 0.27
CA GLN A 99 12.28 -6.07 -0.12
C GLN A 99 11.94 -7.18 0.87
N THR A 100 10.65 -7.30 1.18
CA THR A 100 10.05 -8.48 1.83
C THR A 100 8.94 -9.03 0.96
N VAL A 101 8.88 -10.35 0.84
CA VAL A 101 7.78 -11.07 0.18
C VAL A 101 7.22 -12.06 1.19
N ALA A 102 5.93 -11.96 1.45
CA ALA A 102 5.19 -12.83 2.36
C ALA A 102 4.08 -13.59 1.64
N LYS A 103 3.88 -14.84 2.02
CA LYS A 103 2.71 -15.65 1.68
C LYS A 103 1.79 -15.69 2.90
N CYS A 104 0.52 -15.40 2.70
CA CYS A 104 -0.54 -15.58 3.68
C CYS A 104 -1.36 -16.81 3.30
N SER A 105 -1.58 -17.70 4.26
CA SER A 105 -2.46 -18.88 4.13
C SER A 105 -3.57 -18.75 5.15
N ILE A 106 -4.82 -18.75 4.71
CA ILE A 106 -6.02 -18.68 5.55
C ILE A 106 -6.77 -19.98 5.43
N THR A 107 -7.01 -20.63 6.58
CA THR A 107 -7.87 -21.81 6.67
C THR A 107 -9.29 -21.38 7.01
N TRP A 108 -10.19 -21.51 6.07
CA TRP A 108 -11.59 -21.11 6.20
C TRP A 108 -12.43 -22.20 6.83
N ILE A 109 -13.26 -21.83 7.81
CA ILE A 109 -14.17 -22.81 8.42
C ILE A 109 -15.21 -23.29 7.41
N PRO A 110 -15.71 -24.54 7.57
CA PRO A 110 -16.75 -25.11 6.72
C PRO A 110 -18.02 -24.27 6.71
N ASN A 111 -18.54 -23.99 5.52
CA ASN A 111 -19.86 -23.43 5.31
C ASN A 111 -20.44 -23.93 3.98
N TYR A 112 -21.61 -23.44 3.58
CA TYR A 112 -22.25 -23.84 2.32
C TYR A 112 -21.42 -23.44 1.07
N GLU A 113 -20.62 -22.34 1.12
CA GLU A 113 -19.78 -21.89 0.00
C GLU A 113 -18.56 -22.81 -0.25
N THR A 114 -18.17 -23.59 0.76
CA THR A 114 -17.05 -24.52 0.70
C THR A 114 -17.50 -25.97 0.69
N GLU A 115 -18.75 -26.23 0.29
CA GLU A 115 -19.35 -27.57 0.31
C GLU A 115 -19.19 -28.26 1.69
N ARG A 116 -19.25 -27.48 2.76
CA ARG A 116 -19.07 -27.91 4.17
C ARG A 116 -17.73 -28.55 4.46
N ARG A 117 -16.71 -28.21 3.66
CA ARG A 117 -15.32 -28.63 3.89
C ARG A 117 -14.48 -27.45 4.37
N GLU A 118 -13.48 -27.72 5.19
CA GLU A 118 -12.42 -26.78 5.49
C GLU A 118 -11.54 -26.64 4.23
N ILE A 119 -11.23 -25.41 3.86
CA ILE A 119 -10.36 -25.13 2.71
C ILE A 119 -9.29 -24.11 3.09
N VAL A 120 -8.10 -24.30 2.54
CA VAL A 120 -6.99 -23.36 2.63
C VAL A 120 -6.97 -22.53 1.38
N PHE A 121 -6.86 -21.20 1.55
CA PHE A 121 -6.66 -20.27 0.45
C PHE A 121 -5.40 -19.46 0.72
N GLU A 122 -4.59 -19.26 -0.30
CA GLU A 122 -3.28 -18.64 -0.18
C GLU A 122 -3.14 -17.45 -1.14
N ALA A 123 -2.37 -16.48 -0.70
CA ALA A 123 -1.95 -15.37 -1.55
C ALA A 123 -0.55 -14.89 -1.17
N ILE A 124 0.18 -14.39 -2.15
CA ILE A 124 1.51 -13.83 -1.97
C ILE A 124 1.48 -12.34 -2.29
N ALA A 125 2.24 -11.56 -1.53
CA ALA A 125 2.47 -10.15 -1.80
C ALA A 125 3.86 -9.71 -1.36
N GLY A 126 4.33 -8.62 -1.96
CA GLY A 126 5.63 -8.04 -1.65
C GLY A 126 5.53 -6.56 -1.27
N ALA A 127 6.42 -6.16 -0.38
CA ALA A 127 6.72 -4.78 -0.04
C ALA A 127 8.19 -4.49 -0.34
N SER A 128 8.49 -3.34 -0.95
CA SER A 128 9.84 -2.91 -1.27
C SER A 128 9.97 -1.41 -1.10
N LEU A 129 11.20 -0.91 -1.07
CA LEU A 129 11.48 0.53 -1.03
C LEU A 129 10.83 1.27 -2.21
N ASP A 130 10.65 0.61 -3.36
CA ASP A 130 10.04 1.21 -4.54
C ASP A 130 8.51 1.25 -4.52
N ASN A 131 7.87 0.36 -3.77
CA ASN A 131 6.41 0.21 -3.77
C ASN A 131 5.74 0.52 -2.43
N THR A 132 6.49 1.10 -1.47
CA THR A 132 5.99 1.60 -0.19
C THR A 132 6.32 3.08 -0.01
N ASN A 133 5.54 3.79 0.82
CA ASN A 133 5.87 5.15 1.24
C ASN A 133 6.97 5.13 2.32
N ASP A 134 7.48 6.29 2.70
CA ASP A 134 8.59 6.43 3.65
C ASP A 134 8.33 5.70 4.98
N PHE A 135 7.10 5.77 5.49
CA PHE A 135 6.70 5.02 6.69
C PHE A 135 6.76 3.51 6.45
N GLY A 136 6.19 3.02 5.35
CA GLY A 136 6.17 1.59 5.03
C GLY A 136 7.55 1.00 4.72
N GLN A 137 8.52 1.83 4.31
CA GLN A 137 9.89 1.38 4.07
C GLN A 137 10.60 0.91 5.35
N VAL A 138 10.19 1.42 6.51
CA VAL A 138 10.71 0.98 7.82
C VAL A 138 10.07 -0.34 8.26
N TYR A 139 8.88 -0.67 7.74
CA TYR A 139 8.04 -1.80 8.15
C TYR A 139 7.72 -2.74 6.97
N LEU A 140 8.73 -3.08 6.15
CA LEU A 140 8.53 -3.92 4.96
C LEU A 140 7.90 -5.29 5.25
N PRO A 141 8.27 -6.02 6.34
CA PRO A 141 7.63 -7.29 6.68
C PRO A 141 6.13 -7.12 6.95
N GLU A 142 5.74 -6.18 7.78
CA GLU A 142 4.35 -5.92 8.16
C GLU A 142 3.52 -5.45 6.96
N MET A 143 4.12 -4.65 6.08
CA MET A 143 3.48 -4.22 4.83
C MET A 143 3.26 -5.41 3.88
N ALA A 144 4.22 -6.33 3.77
CA ALA A 144 4.09 -7.53 2.95
C ALA A 144 3.00 -8.46 3.51
N GLU A 145 2.96 -8.67 4.82
CA GLU A 145 1.91 -9.45 5.51
C GLU A 145 0.53 -8.85 5.29
N ASN A 146 0.33 -7.56 5.54
CA ASN A 146 -0.94 -6.87 5.36
C ASN A 146 -1.44 -6.98 3.91
N ARG A 147 -0.55 -6.81 2.94
CA ARG A 147 -0.85 -6.97 1.51
C ARG A 147 -1.24 -8.40 1.16
N ALA A 148 -0.49 -9.40 1.66
CA ALA A 148 -0.77 -10.81 1.41
C ALA A 148 -2.12 -11.21 2.03
N PHE A 149 -2.39 -10.78 3.26
CA PHE A 149 -3.67 -11.01 3.95
C PHE A 149 -4.84 -10.37 3.21
N GLY A 150 -4.73 -9.08 2.89
CA GLY A 150 -5.78 -8.36 2.15
C GLY A 150 -6.10 -9.01 0.81
N ARG A 151 -5.06 -9.39 0.06
CA ARG A 151 -5.20 -10.09 -1.22
C ARG A 151 -5.83 -11.46 -1.07
N CYS A 152 -5.44 -12.21 -0.04
CA CYS A 152 -6.00 -13.53 0.27
C CYS A 152 -7.51 -13.44 0.49
N ILE A 153 -7.97 -12.52 1.33
CA ILE A 153 -9.39 -12.30 1.61
C ILE A 153 -10.15 -11.84 0.38
N ARG A 154 -9.66 -10.82 -0.32
CA ARG A 154 -10.34 -10.27 -1.50
C ARG A 154 -10.54 -11.32 -2.58
N ASN A 155 -9.50 -12.10 -2.87
CA ASN A 155 -9.57 -13.13 -3.89
C ASN A 155 -10.55 -14.25 -3.49
N PHE A 156 -10.51 -14.68 -2.24
CA PHE A 156 -11.42 -15.71 -1.73
C PHE A 156 -12.88 -15.25 -1.74
N LEU A 157 -13.15 -14.05 -1.25
CA LEU A 157 -14.49 -13.47 -1.16
C LEU A 157 -14.96 -12.82 -2.48
N LYS A 158 -14.15 -12.90 -3.55
CA LYS A 158 -14.45 -12.32 -4.88
C LYS A 158 -14.70 -10.81 -4.84
N ILE A 159 -13.95 -10.07 -4.00
CA ILE A 159 -14.05 -8.61 -3.88
C ILE A 159 -13.06 -7.96 -4.84
N ASN A 160 -13.58 -7.25 -5.85
CA ASN A 160 -12.76 -6.60 -6.88
C ASN A 160 -12.20 -5.23 -6.49
N ILE A 161 -12.55 -4.70 -5.30
CA ILE A 161 -12.01 -3.45 -4.78
C ILE A 161 -10.58 -3.69 -4.28
N VAL A 162 -9.62 -2.88 -4.74
CA VAL A 162 -8.23 -2.99 -4.28
C VAL A 162 -8.07 -2.54 -2.83
N SER A 163 -7.24 -3.23 -2.05
CA SER A 163 -6.93 -2.81 -0.68
C SER A 163 -5.98 -1.60 -0.67
N GLN A 164 -6.15 -0.70 0.31
CA GLN A 164 -5.25 0.44 0.49
C GLN A 164 -3.79 0.00 0.61
N ASP A 165 -3.52 -1.08 1.32
CA ASP A 165 -2.16 -1.59 1.53
C ASP A 165 -1.52 -2.17 0.27
N GLU A 166 -2.33 -2.60 -0.72
CA GLU A 166 -1.83 -3.08 -2.01
C GLU A 166 -1.43 -1.95 -2.97
N LEU A 167 -1.86 -0.72 -2.69
CA LEU A 167 -1.47 0.45 -3.48
C LEU A 167 -0.06 0.90 -3.06
N GLY A 168 0.79 1.09 -4.06
CA GLY A 168 2.07 1.74 -3.86
C GLY A 168 1.93 3.25 -3.63
N PRO A 169 3.02 3.95 -3.27
CA PRO A 169 3.03 5.40 -3.25
C PRO A 169 2.66 5.94 -4.62
N ASN A 170 1.96 7.09 -4.64
CA ASN A 170 1.62 7.82 -5.86
C ASN A 170 2.88 8.29 -6.59
N LYS A 171 3.60 7.38 -7.22
CA LYS A 171 4.47 7.74 -8.33
C LYS A 171 3.51 7.96 -9.49
N GLY A 172 3.23 9.24 -9.79
CA GLY A 172 2.24 9.64 -10.78
C GLY A 172 2.35 8.80 -12.05
N TYR A 173 1.51 7.77 -12.16
CA TYR A 173 1.22 7.16 -13.43
C TYR A 173 0.33 8.13 -14.17
N THR A 174 0.95 9.04 -14.90
CA THR A 174 0.26 9.72 -15.98
C THR A 174 -0.09 8.64 -16.99
N THR A 175 -1.37 8.24 -17.02
CA THR A 175 -1.93 7.61 -18.22
C THR A 175 -1.58 8.50 -19.40
N PRO A 176 -1.06 7.95 -20.51
CA PRO A 176 -0.92 8.75 -21.71
C PRO A 176 -2.29 9.27 -22.09
N LYS A 177 -2.58 10.53 -21.81
CA LYS A 177 -3.66 11.23 -22.48
C LYS A 177 -3.16 11.41 -23.93
N GLU A 178 -3.82 10.79 -24.88
CA GLU A 178 -3.80 11.28 -26.23
C GLU A 178 -4.28 12.73 -26.19
N THR A 179 -3.36 13.67 -26.30
CA THR A 179 -3.65 15.10 -26.42
C THR A 179 -2.82 15.67 -27.55
N PRO A 180 -3.39 16.55 -28.35
CA PRO A 180 -2.67 17.19 -29.44
C PRO A 180 -1.53 18.05 -28.89
N THR A 181 -0.44 18.03 -29.63
CA THR A 181 0.82 18.75 -29.42
C THR A 181 0.58 20.23 -29.10
N GLU A 182 0.78 20.63 -27.84
CA GLU A 182 1.15 21.99 -27.47
C GLU A 182 2.36 21.92 -26.54
N GLU A 183 3.39 22.65 -26.90
CA GLU A 183 4.67 22.74 -26.22
C GLU A 183 4.48 23.27 -24.79
N ILE A 184 4.84 22.47 -23.78
CA ILE A 184 4.87 22.89 -22.37
C ILE A 184 6.30 22.77 -21.87
N PRO A 185 6.83 23.78 -21.14
CA PRO A 185 8.22 23.82 -20.70
C PRO A 185 8.50 22.72 -19.67
N GLU A 186 9.63 22.04 -19.86
CA GLU A 186 10.19 20.99 -19.00
C GLU A 186 10.25 21.43 -17.52
N LYS A 187 9.45 20.80 -16.63
CA LYS A 187 9.72 20.79 -15.19
C LYS A 187 10.08 19.40 -14.73
N SER A 188 11.38 19.22 -14.65
CA SER A 188 12.19 18.33 -13.79
C SER A 188 11.56 17.02 -13.27
N VAL A 189 11.90 15.94 -13.97
CA VAL A 189 12.19 14.64 -13.36
C VAL A 189 13.18 14.90 -12.22
N LYS A 190 12.92 14.42 -11.01
CA LYS A 190 13.90 14.46 -9.91
C LYS A 190 15.06 13.53 -10.30
N ASP A 191 16.04 14.09 -10.98
CA ASP A 191 17.27 13.42 -11.36
C ASP A 191 18.00 13.02 -10.06
N SER A 192 18.19 11.71 -9.85
CA SER A 192 18.89 11.13 -8.69
C SER A 192 20.40 10.98 -8.97
N SER A 193 20.91 11.61 -10.04
CA SER A 193 22.33 11.56 -10.35
C SER A 193 23.16 12.25 -9.26
N PRO A 194 24.42 11.83 -9.05
CA PRO A 194 25.33 12.50 -8.12
C PRO A 194 25.47 14.00 -8.43
N ALA A 195 25.45 14.39 -9.70
CA ALA A 195 25.47 15.79 -10.14
C ALA A 195 24.23 16.56 -9.66
N ALA A 196 23.04 15.96 -9.73
CA ALA A 196 21.81 16.57 -9.23
C ALA A 196 21.81 16.70 -7.70
N MET A 197 22.39 15.74 -6.99
CA MET A 197 22.57 15.83 -5.53
C MET A 197 23.49 17.00 -5.16
N LEU A 198 24.62 17.16 -5.86
CA LEU A 198 25.56 18.25 -5.60
C LEU A 198 24.90 19.62 -5.90
N ARG A 199 24.12 19.75 -6.98
CA ARG A 199 23.37 20.98 -7.27
C ARG A 199 22.42 21.37 -6.14
N ARG A 200 21.65 20.41 -5.58
CA ARG A 200 20.77 20.67 -4.45
C ARG A 200 21.52 21.18 -3.22
N VAL A 201 22.67 20.58 -2.92
CA VAL A 201 23.51 21.03 -1.79
C VAL A 201 24.07 22.41 -2.05
N MET A 202 24.47 22.70 -3.30
CA MET A 202 24.92 24.04 -3.70
C MET A 202 23.81 25.10 -3.52
N GLU A 203 22.59 24.78 -3.96
CA GLU A 203 21.41 25.65 -3.77
C GLU A 203 21.12 25.87 -2.29
N GLN A 204 21.10 24.81 -1.47
CA GLN A 204 20.86 24.92 -0.04
C GLN A 204 21.91 25.76 0.71
N LYS A 205 23.18 25.65 0.28
CA LYS A 205 24.29 26.39 0.88
C LYS A 205 24.59 27.71 0.18
N ASN A 206 23.80 28.04 -0.83
CA ASN A 206 23.97 29.27 -1.65
C ASN A 206 25.37 29.40 -2.26
N VAL A 207 25.93 28.25 -2.73
CA VAL A 207 27.27 28.16 -3.31
C VAL A 207 27.16 28.03 -4.84
N THR A 208 27.93 28.84 -5.58
CA THR A 208 27.97 28.77 -7.05
C THR A 208 28.99 27.74 -7.55
N PHE A 209 28.82 27.23 -8.77
CA PHE A 209 29.80 26.31 -9.36
C PHE A 209 31.16 26.97 -9.57
N SER A 210 31.18 28.27 -9.84
CA SER A 210 32.44 29.06 -9.91
C SER A 210 33.25 28.96 -8.61
N SER A 211 32.58 29.10 -7.44
CA SER A 211 33.25 28.98 -6.14
C SER A 211 33.83 27.57 -5.89
N ILE A 212 33.14 26.52 -6.36
CA ILE A 212 33.67 25.17 -6.30
C ILE A 212 34.85 24.98 -7.26
N LYS A 213 34.76 25.51 -8.45
CA LYS A 213 35.84 25.51 -9.45
C LYS A 213 37.10 26.18 -8.91
N ASP A 214 36.99 27.36 -8.32
CA ASP A 214 38.08 28.11 -7.71
C ASP A 214 38.76 27.32 -6.57
N LYS A 215 37.94 26.67 -5.73
CA LYS A 215 38.44 25.77 -4.67
C LYS A 215 39.24 24.61 -5.25
N LEU A 216 38.72 23.95 -6.29
CA LEU A 216 39.39 22.82 -6.95
C LEU A 216 40.70 23.23 -7.62
N ILE A 217 40.76 24.43 -8.21
CA ILE A 217 42.01 24.99 -8.79
C ILE A 217 43.02 25.21 -7.66
N ASN A 218 42.61 25.82 -6.53
CA ASN A 218 43.48 26.07 -5.39
C ASN A 218 43.99 24.77 -4.72
N GLU A 219 43.17 23.70 -4.77
CA GLU A 219 43.57 22.35 -4.34
C GLU A 219 44.43 21.59 -5.33
N GLY A 220 44.76 22.20 -6.47
CA GLY A 220 45.68 21.64 -7.51
C GLY A 220 45.00 20.57 -8.37
N TYR A 221 43.66 20.56 -8.50
CA TYR A 221 42.97 19.62 -9.36
C TYR A 221 43.18 19.96 -10.85
N LYS A 222 44.06 19.20 -11.51
CA LYS A 222 44.59 19.49 -12.86
C LYS A 222 43.60 19.66 -14.02
N LYS A 223 42.31 19.34 -13.80
CA LYS A 223 41.25 19.44 -14.82
C LYS A 223 40.20 20.49 -14.50
N ALA A 224 40.31 21.17 -13.35
CA ALA A 224 39.28 22.12 -12.88
C ALA A 224 39.06 23.29 -13.84
N ASP A 225 40.12 23.74 -14.53
CA ASP A 225 40.11 24.84 -15.51
C ASP A 225 39.17 24.57 -16.72
N ARG A 226 38.97 23.28 -17.05
CA ARG A 226 38.20 22.83 -18.23
C ARG A 226 36.74 22.46 -17.90
N MET A 227 36.29 22.68 -16.66
CA MET A 227 34.97 22.33 -16.21
C MET A 227 34.10 23.58 -16.13
N ASP A 228 32.92 23.55 -16.75
CA ASP A 228 31.99 24.68 -16.78
C ASP A 228 30.68 24.41 -16.00
N LYS A 229 30.39 23.14 -15.70
CA LYS A 229 29.20 22.70 -15.01
C LYS A 229 29.45 21.48 -14.14
N VAL A 230 28.52 21.22 -13.20
CA VAL A 230 28.60 20.11 -12.21
C VAL A 230 28.76 18.74 -12.90
N GLU A 231 28.18 18.57 -14.09
CA GLU A 231 28.22 17.32 -14.86
C GLU A 231 29.63 17.00 -15.39
N ASP A 232 30.50 17.99 -15.49
CA ASP A 232 31.88 17.80 -15.95
C ASP A 232 32.76 17.18 -14.85
N LEU A 233 32.26 17.16 -13.60
CA LEU A 233 32.97 16.54 -12.49
C LEU A 233 32.82 15.00 -12.50
N PRO A 234 33.93 14.25 -12.29
CA PRO A 234 33.87 12.81 -12.07
C PRO A 234 33.02 12.47 -10.85
N LYS A 235 32.30 11.35 -10.92
CA LYS A 235 31.45 10.89 -9.79
C LYS A 235 32.19 10.82 -8.46
N THR A 236 33.44 10.37 -8.48
CA THR A 236 34.30 10.31 -7.28
C THR A 236 34.51 11.67 -6.64
N LYS A 237 34.75 12.71 -7.48
CA LYS A 237 34.96 14.08 -6.98
C LYS A 237 33.66 14.72 -6.49
N ILE A 238 32.54 14.38 -7.10
CA ILE A 238 31.23 14.80 -6.61
C ILE A 238 30.98 14.26 -5.20
N PHE A 239 31.26 12.98 -4.96
CA PHE A 239 31.09 12.39 -3.62
C PHE A 239 32.04 12.99 -2.58
N GLU A 240 33.28 13.34 -2.94
CA GLU A 240 34.17 14.08 -2.05
C GLU A 240 33.65 15.46 -1.66
N LEU A 241 32.95 16.14 -2.56
CA LEU A 241 32.36 17.46 -2.30
C LEU A 241 31.06 17.40 -1.50
N LEU A 242 30.43 16.23 -1.45
CA LEU A 242 29.20 15.99 -0.68
C LEU A 242 29.46 15.50 0.75
N GLY A 243 30.61 14.93 1.05
CA GLY A 243 31.06 14.46 2.38
C GLY A 243 31.69 15.55 3.19
#